data_45a7935e91f4ce7bd1247af31db553d6
#
_entry.id   45a7935e91f4ce7bd1247af31db553d6
#
_cell.length_a   1.000
_cell.length_b   1.000
_cell.length_c   1.000
_cell.angle_alpha   90.00
_cell.angle_beta   90.00
_cell.angle_gamma   90.00
#
_symmetry.space_group_name_H-M   'P 1'
#
loop_
_entity.id
_entity.type
_entity.pdbx_description
1 polymer ?
#
loop_
_entity_poly.entity_id
_entity_poly.type
_entity_poly.pdbx_seq_one_letter_code
_entity_poly.pdbx_strand_id
1 'polypeptide(L)'
;LKSAGRYVTMGLGVRVMQGDATGYAYVETLEWDQLAHAARTASQIARGGKTVAPVALAPSTLPVRYPVVQHSLDVEGIAKRALLERADRAARALDSRIVKVTASLNEELREILVATSAGHFAWDSQPLVRFGVNVIAEQNGKRQSGSSGGGGRTGMEYLETHTPEFHAGEAVRQAIAMLDAREAPAGEMEVVL
;
A
#
# COMPACT_ATOMS: atom_id res chain seq x y z
N LEU A 1 -18.88 6.44 8.70
CA LEU A 1 -17.43 6.62 8.53
C LEU A 1 -16.80 6.89 9.90
N LYS A 2 -15.80 6.11 10.29
CA LYS A 2 -15.12 6.27 11.58
C LYS A 2 -13.99 7.29 11.49
N SER A 3 -13.19 7.20 10.44
CA SER A 3 -12.07 8.12 10.18
C SER A 3 -11.76 8.19 8.69
N ALA A 4 -11.23 9.31 8.27
CA ALA A 4 -10.60 9.49 6.97
C ALA A 4 -9.42 10.46 7.15
N GLY A 5 -8.35 10.27 6.43
CA GLY A 5 -7.17 11.14 6.46
C GLY A 5 -6.46 11.13 5.12
N ARG A 6 -5.76 12.20 4.82
CA ARG A 6 -4.86 12.33 3.68
C ARG A 6 -3.52 12.85 4.17
N TYR A 7 -2.46 12.21 3.73
CA TYR A 7 -1.11 12.57 4.08
C TYR A 7 -0.31 12.76 2.79
N VAL A 8 0.61 13.71 2.79
CA VAL A 8 1.57 13.92 1.72
C VAL A 8 2.95 13.88 2.35
N THR A 9 3.82 13.02 1.85
CA THR A 9 5.23 12.94 2.25
C THR A 9 6.09 13.13 1.02
N MET A 10 7.25 13.75 1.19
CA MET A 10 8.22 13.96 0.12
C MET A 10 9.63 13.90 0.69
N GLY A 11 10.61 13.65 -0.15
CA GLY A 11 12.00 13.67 0.27
C GLY A 11 12.94 13.23 -0.83
N LEU A 12 14.23 13.38 -0.55
CA LEU A 12 15.33 12.95 -1.41
C LEU A 12 16.30 12.10 -0.62
N GLY A 13 16.66 10.92 -1.17
CA GLY A 13 17.80 10.12 -0.73
C GLY A 13 18.96 10.28 -1.70
N VAL A 14 20.14 10.54 -1.18
CA VAL A 14 21.39 10.61 -1.97
C VAL A 14 22.32 9.50 -1.52
N ARG A 15 22.77 8.68 -2.48
CA ARG A 15 23.81 7.68 -2.28
C ARG A 15 25.03 8.03 -3.09
N VAL A 16 26.18 8.03 -2.45
CA VAL A 16 27.48 8.23 -3.10
C VAL A 16 28.34 6.98 -2.85
N MET A 17 28.95 6.47 -3.89
CA MET A 17 29.84 5.31 -3.82
C MET A 17 31.24 5.71 -4.36
N GLN A 18 32.29 5.37 -3.60
CA GLN A 18 33.68 5.56 -4.01
C GLN A 18 34.51 4.35 -3.61
N GLY A 19 34.85 3.49 -4.58
CA GLY A 19 35.40 2.19 -4.30
C GLY A 19 34.44 1.38 -3.42
N ASP A 20 34.93 0.88 -2.29
CA ASP A 20 34.14 0.11 -1.32
C ASP A 20 33.39 0.99 -0.30
N ALA A 21 33.62 2.29 -0.31
CA ALA A 21 32.97 3.22 0.61
C ALA A 21 31.62 3.69 0.05
N THR A 22 30.61 3.68 0.91
CA THR A 22 29.26 4.17 0.59
C THR A 22 28.84 5.22 1.60
N GLY A 23 28.43 6.38 1.12
CA GLY A 23 27.77 7.42 1.90
C GLY A 23 26.30 7.52 1.50
N TYR A 24 25.43 7.73 2.49
CA TYR A 24 24.01 7.94 2.29
C TYR A 24 23.52 9.06 3.19
N ALA A 25 22.69 9.92 2.64
CA ALA A 25 21.96 10.94 3.38
C ALA A 25 20.57 11.14 2.77
N TYR A 26 19.60 11.53 3.58
CA TYR A 26 18.26 11.84 3.08
C TYR A 26 17.71 13.09 3.76
N VAL A 27 16.74 13.71 3.11
CA VAL A 27 15.97 14.85 3.63
C VAL A 27 14.50 14.68 3.28
N GLU A 28 13.61 15.19 4.15
CA GLU A 28 12.15 15.11 4.02
C GLU A 28 11.56 16.40 3.43
N THR A 29 12.36 17.13 2.64
CA THR A 29 11.98 18.36 1.95
C THR A 29 12.63 18.42 0.59
N LEU A 30 12.07 19.23 -0.32
CA LEU A 30 12.65 19.51 -1.65
C LEU A 30 13.25 20.92 -1.72
N GLU A 31 13.53 21.54 -0.57
CA GLU A 31 14.24 22.83 -0.51
C GLU A 31 15.70 22.66 -0.95
N TRP A 32 16.13 23.51 -1.91
CA TRP A 32 17.43 23.37 -2.58
C TRP A 32 18.61 23.25 -1.61
N ASP A 33 18.65 24.08 -0.58
CA ASP A 33 19.75 24.09 0.39
C ASP A 33 19.85 22.76 1.16
N GLN A 34 18.72 22.16 1.48
CA GLN A 34 18.64 20.86 2.15
C GLN A 34 19.05 19.73 1.21
N LEU A 35 18.63 19.78 -0.04
CA LEU A 35 19.03 18.81 -1.08
C LEU A 35 20.55 18.87 -1.29
N ALA A 36 21.11 20.07 -1.43
CA ALA A 36 22.55 20.29 -1.58
C ALA A 36 23.33 19.85 -0.32
N HIS A 37 22.78 20.07 0.87
CA HIS A 37 23.37 19.61 2.12
C HIS A 37 23.42 18.07 2.18
N ALA A 38 22.33 17.38 1.87
CA ALA A 38 22.29 15.91 1.82
C ALA A 38 23.32 15.35 0.84
N ALA A 39 23.46 15.95 -0.34
CA ALA A 39 24.45 15.52 -1.33
C ALA A 39 25.90 15.67 -0.81
N ARG A 40 26.21 16.80 -0.17
CA ARG A 40 27.53 17.03 0.45
C ARG A 40 27.79 16.04 1.57
N THR A 41 26.82 15.81 2.45
CA THR A 41 26.93 14.86 3.56
C THR A 41 27.19 13.45 3.06
N ALA A 42 26.42 12.95 2.10
CA ALA A 42 26.64 11.64 1.50
C ALA A 42 28.04 11.51 0.89
N SER A 43 28.51 12.56 0.20
CA SER A 43 29.85 12.61 -0.38
C SER A 43 30.94 12.56 0.69
N GLN A 44 30.81 13.30 1.80
CA GLN A 44 31.76 13.31 2.90
C GLN A 44 31.84 11.94 3.60
N ILE A 45 30.70 11.28 3.82
CA ILE A 45 30.65 9.95 4.41
C ILE A 45 31.38 8.93 3.53
N ALA A 46 31.19 8.99 2.21
CA ALA A 46 31.93 8.15 1.25
C ALA A 46 33.41 8.52 1.11
N ARG A 47 33.89 9.53 1.88
CA ARG A 47 35.25 10.08 1.76
C ARG A 47 35.58 10.55 0.35
N GLY A 48 34.57 10.99 -0.40
CA GLY A 48 34.69 11.52 -1.74
C GLY A 48 35.31 12.93 -1.73
N GLY A 49 36.56 13.06 -2.16
CA GLY A 49 37.23 14.32 -2.30
C GLY A 49 37.32 14.86 -3.73
N LYS A 50 36.78 14.13 -4.71
CA LYS A 50 36.84 14.53 -6.13
C LYS A 50 35.56 15.24 -6.55
N THR A 51 35.72 16.44 -7.07
CA THR A 51 34.64 17.11 -7.80
C THR A 51 34.41 16.39 -9.13
N VAL A 52 33.22 15.88 -9.34
CA VAL A 52 32.81 15.27 -10.61
C VAL A 52 32.15 16.35 -11.46
N ALA A 53 32.46 16.36 -12.75
CA ALA A 53 31.80 17.27 -13.69
C ALA A 53 30.29 16.99 -13.73
N PRO A 54 29.46 18.04 -13.92
CA PRO A 54 28.03 17.83 -14.11
C PRO A 54 27.76 16.88 -15.28
N VAL A 55 26.85 15.93 -15.07
CA VAL A 55 26.45 14.95 -16.09
C VAL A 55 25.10 15.39 -16.68
N ALA A 56 25.02 15.36 -18.03
CA ALA A 56 23.74 15.56 -18.69
C ALA A 56 22.82 14.38 -18.37
N LEU A 57 21.66 14.66 -17.82
CA LEU A 57 20.63 13.66 -17.53
C LEU A 57 19.82 13.38 -18.81
N ALA A 58 19.71 12.12 -19.19
CA ALA A 58 18.91 11.68 -20.33
C ALA A 58 17.62 11.02 -19.79
N PRO A 59 16.44 11.61 -20.06
CA PRO A 59 15.18 10.99 -19.65
C PRO A 59 15.00 9.60 -20.27
N SER A 60 14.69 8.63 -19.44
CA SER A 60 14.36 7.26 -19.86
C SER A 60 12.85 7.06 -19.79
N THR A 61 12.26 6.61 -20.90
CA THR A 61 10.86 6.21 -20.92
C THR A 61 10.72 4.82 -20.32
N LEU A 62 10.01 4.71 -19.19
CA LEU A 62 9.70 3.41 -18.60
C LEU A 62 8.45 2.81 -19.26
N PRO A 63 8.44 1.49 -19.49
CA PRO A 63 7.24 0.83 -20.01
C PRO A 63 6.12 0.85 -18.97
N VAL A 64 4.92 1.20 -19.40
CA VAL A 64 3.71 1.12 -18.55
C VAL A 64 3.33 -0.36 -18.38
N ARG A 65 3.70 -0.96 -17.26
CA ARG A 65 3.42 -2.37 -16.95
C ARG A 65 2.09 -2.58 -16.23
N TYR A 66 1.59 -1.56 -15.60
CA TYR A 66 0.38 -1.57 -14.78
C TYR A 66 -0.51 -0.39 -15.21
N PRO A 67 -1.25 -0.54 -16.31
CA PRO A 67 -2.16 0.52 -16.74
C PRO A 67 -3.26 0.72 -15.70
N VAL A 68 -3.56 1.96 -15.41
CA VAL A 68 -4.63 2.36 -14.47
C VAL A 68 -5.70 3.05 -15.28
N VAL A 69 -6.93 2.57 -15.15
CA VAL A 69 -8.09 3.14 -15.86
C VAL A 69 -8.63 4.34 -15.10
N GLN A 70 -8.78 4.20 -13.77
CA GLN A 70 -9.27 5.27 -12.92
C GLN A 70 -8.39 5.41 -11.68
N HIS A 71 -7.66 6.52 -11.60
CA HIS A 71 -6.87 6.81 -10.41
C HIS A 71 -7.78 7.02 -9.20
N SER A 72 -7.41 6.40 -8.09
CA SER A 72 -8.19 6.50 -6.85
C SER A 72 -8.27 7.93 -6.34
N LEU A 73 -7.23 8.74 -6.53
CA LEU A 73 -7.21 10.14 -6.09
C LEU A 73 -8.20 11.03 -6.85
N ASP A 74 -8.63 10.63 -8.07
CA ASP A 74 -9.61 11.34 -8.89
C ASP A 74 -11.05 11.03 -8.48
N VAL A 75 -11.24 10.05 -7.57
CA VAL A 75 -12.56 9.66 -7.08
C VAL A 75 -12.92 10.44 -5.83
N GLU A 76 -14.11 11.03 -5.83
CA GLU A 76 -14.60 11.81 -4.69
C GLU A 76 -14.78 10.96 -3.43
N GLY A 77 -14.54 11.58 -2.27
CA GLY A 77 -14.65 10.91 -0.97
C GLY A 77 -16.03 10.32 -0.68
N ILE A 78 -17.10 10.92 -1.22
CA ILE A 78 -18.46 10.41 -1.07
C ILE A 78 -18.66 9.07 -1.80
N ALA A 79 -18.09 8.92 -2.98
CA ALA A 79 -18.11 7.66 -3.73
C ALA A 79 -17.30 6.56 -3.02
N LYS A 80 -16.13 6.90 -2.50
CA LYS A 80 -15.30 5.99 -1.68
C LYS A 80 -16.03 5.54 -0.41
N ARG A 81 -16.71 6.46 0.26
CA ARG A 81 -17.53 6.15 1.43
C ARG A 81 -18.66 5.18 1.06
N ALA A 82 -19.33 5.37 -0.08
CA ALA A 82 -20.38 4.48 -0.54
C ALA A 82 -19.90 3.03 -0.72
N LEU A 83 -18.64 2.80 -1.17
CA LEU A 83 -18.05 1.47 -1.26
C LEU A 83 -17.92 0.80 0.11
N LEU A 84 -17.48 1.54 1.13
CA LEU A 84 -17.37 1.02 2.50
C LEU A 84 -18.74 0.69 3.09
N GLU A 85 -19.74 1.54 2.84
CA GLU A 85 -21.12 1.33 3.29
C GLU A 85 -21.77 0.14 2.57
N ARG A 86 -21.44 -0.13 1.31
CA ARG A 86 -21.89 -1.32 0.58
C ARG A 86 -21.36 -2.58 1.25
N ALA A 87 -20.08 -2.63 1.60
CA ALA A 87 -19.50 -3.77 2.31
C ALA A 87 -20.15 -4.00 3.68
N ASP A 88 -20.38 -2.95 4.46
CA ASP A 88 -21.04 -3.07 5.77
C ASP A 88 -22.47 -3.62 5.64
N ARG A 89 -23.26 -3.06 4.73
CA ARG A 89 -24.63 -3.53 4.48
C ARG A 89 -24.65 -4.98 4.00
N ALA A 90 -23.78 -5.35 3.06
CA ALA A 90 -23.70 -6.70 2.53
C ALA A 90 -23.33 -7.70 3.64
N ALA A 91 -22.32 -7.42 4.44
CA ALA A 91 -21.91 -8.29 5.53
C ALA A 91 -23.05 -8.55 6.55
N ARG A 92 -23.75 -7.48 6.96
CA ARG A 92 -24.86 -7.58 7.93
C ARG A 92 -26.10 -8.26 7.37
N ALA A 93 -26.32 -8.17 6.07
CA ALA A 93 -27.46 -8.84 5.41
C ALA A 93 -27.26 -10.34 5.24
N LEU A 94 -25.99 -10.82 5.22
CA LEU A 94 -25.68 -12.23 4.98
C LEU A 94 -25.93 -13.12 6.21
N ASP A 95 -25.68 -12.61 7.41
CA ASP A 95 -25.88 -13.40 8.64
C ASP A 95 -26.15 -12.49 9.85
N SER A 96 -27.22 -12.77 10.57
CA SER A 96 -27.62 -11.99 11.76
C SER A 96 -26.64 -12.09 12.95
N ARG A 97 -25.75 -13.08 12.94
CA ARG A 97 -24.69 -13.24 13.93
C ARG A 97 -23.53 -12.25 13.77
N ILE A 98 -23.51 -11.49 12.68
CA ILE A 98 -22.48 -10.46 12.45
C ILE A 98 -22.74 -9.26 13.36
N VAL A 99 -21.92 -9.12 14.40
CA VAL A 99 -22.04 -8.05 15.39
C VAL A 99 -21.17 -6.83 15.09
N LYS A 100 -20.09 -7.01 14.31
CA LYS A 100 -19.20 -5.92 13.94
C LYS A 100 -18.69 -6.08 12.52
N VAL A 101 -18.67 -4.99 11.77
CA VAL A 101 -18.04 -4.88 10.45
C VAL A 101 -17.05 -3.72 10.46
N THR A 102 -15.90 -3.93 9.87
CA THR A 102 -14.89 -2.89 9.62
C THR A 102 -14.47 -3.00 8.17
N ALA A 103 -14.82 -2.02 7.36
CA ALA A 103 -14.36 -1.89 5.99
C ALA A 103 -13.32 -0.77 5.89
N SER A 104 -12.30 -0.98 5.07
CA SER A 104 -11.22 0.00 4.84
C SER A 104 -10.88 0.10 3.37
N LEU A 105 -10.61 1.31 2.92
CA LEU A 105 -10.00 1.61 1.63
C LEU A 105 -8.73 2.42 1.91
N ASN A 106 -7.61 1.89 1.49
CA ASN A 106 -6.32 2.57 1.55
C ASN A 106 -5.83 2.79 0.14
N GLU A 107 -5.32 3.98 -0.11
CA GLU A 107 -4.84 4.37 -1.42
C GLU A 107 -3.57 5.19 -1.27
N GLU A 108 -2.66 5.01 -2.19
CA GLU A 108 -1.41 5.76 -2.26
C GLU A 108 -1.10 6.05 -3.73
N LEU A 109 -0.67 7.26 -4.01
CA LEU A 109 0.02 7.59 -5.25
C LEU A 109 1.48 7.88 -4.89
N ARG A 110 2.36 7.01 -5.32
CA ARG A 110 3.80 7.18 -5.12
C ARG A 110 4.45 7.62 -6.41
N GLU A 111 5.06 8.79 -6.39
CA GLU A 111 5.84 9.31 -7.50
C GLU A 111 7.33 9.18 -7.16
N ILE A 112 8.08 8.50 -8.00
CA ILE A 112 9.48 8.18 -7.78
C ILE A 112 10.30 8.71 -8.94
N LEU A 113 11.33 9.48 -8.61
CA LEU A 113 12.33 9.96 -9.56
C LEU A 113 13.69 9.41 -9.17
N VAL A 114 14.41 8.83 -10.13
CA VAL A 114 15.75 8.31 -9.94
C VAL A 114 16.70 8.98 -10.93
N ALA A 115 17.79 9.56 -10.42
CA ALA A 115 18.86 10.10 -11.24
C ALA A 115 20.20 9.49 -10.82
N THR A 116 21.11 9.23 -11.77
CA THR A 116 22.43 8.66 -11.50
C THR A 116 23.53 9.45 -12.18
N SER A 117 24.75 9.35 -11.65
CA SER A 117 25.95 9.93 -12.25
C SER A 117 26.35 9.33 -13.61
N ALA A 118 25.72 8.24 -14.03
CA ALA A 118 25.84 7.69 -15.38
C ALA A 118 24.90 8.35 -16.41
N GLY A 119 24.16 9.39 -15.98
CA GLY A 119 23.25 10.13 -16.85
C GLY A 119 21.82 9.55 -16.91
N HIS A 120 21.51 8.48 -16.20
CA HIS A 120 20.15 7.95 -16.16
C HIS A 120 19.24 8.90 -15.38
N PHE A 121 18.07 9.13 -15.93
CA PHE A 121 17.00 9.90 -15.31
C PHE A 121 15.67 9.23 -15.63
N ALA A 122 15.01 8.68 -14.61
CA ALA A 122 13.77 7.94 -14.78
C ALA A 122 12.75 8.39 -13.75
N TRP A 123 11.49 8.48 -14.19
CA TRP A 123 10.35 8.79 -13.34
C TRP A 123 9.30 7.69 -13.46
N ASP A 124 8.70 7.30 -12.34
CA ASP A 124 7.65 6.29 -12.27
C ASP A 124 6.53 6.76 -11.35
N SER A 125 5.29 6.55 -11.78
CA SER A 125 4.08 6.80 -10.99
C SER A 125 3.45 5.47 -10.61
N GLN A 126 3.25 5.27 -9.30
CA GLN A 126 2.78 3.99 -8.73
C GLN A 126 1.50 4.21 -7.93
N PRO A 127 0.33 4.17 -8.57
CA PRO A 127 -0.92 4.13 -7.85
C PRO A 127 -1.10 2.76 -7.17
N LEU A 128 -1.52 2.79 -5.92
CA LEU A 128 -1.76 1.61 -5.10
C LEU A 128 -3.15 1.73 -4.48
N VAL A 129 -3.92 0.67 -4.56
CA VAL A 129 -5.24 0.55 -3.93
C VAL A 129 -5.29 -0.73 -3.13
N ARG A 130 -5.83 -0.65 -1.91
CA ARG A 130 -6.13 -1.80 -1.08
C ARG A 130 -7.50 -1.64 -0.42
N PHE A 131 -8.37 -2.60 -0.67
CA PHE A 131 -9.67 -2.71 -0.02
C PHE A 131 -9.65 -3.88 0.96
N GLY A 132 -10.31 -3.75 2.10
CA GLY A 132 -10.41 -4.81 3.09
C GLY A 132 -11.68 -4.75 3.90
N VAL A 133 -12.20 -5.93 4.25
CA VAL A 133 -13.35 -6.11 5.13
C VAL A 133 -12.98 -7.07 6.24
N ASN A 134 -13.30 -6.70 7.47
CA ASN A 134 -13.14 -7.51 8.66
C ASN A 134 -14.49 -7.60 9.37
N VAL A 135 -14.92 -8.79 9.75
CA VAL A 135 -16.16 -8.99 10.48
C VAL A 135 -15.93 -9.75 11.78
N ILE A 136 -16.80 -9.51 12.75
CA ILE A 136 -16.90 -10.35 13.96
C ILE A 136 -18.29 -10.92 13.99
N ALA A 137 -18.38 -12.25 14.09
CA ALA A 137 -19.59 -12.99 14.34
C ALA A 137 -19.65 -13.44 15.80
N GLU A 138 -20.84 -13.47 16.38
CA GLU A 138 -21.07 -13.92 17.75
C GLU A 138 -22.25 -14.89 17.83
N GLN A 139 -22.08 -15.99 18.54
CA GLN A 139 -23.12 -16.97 18.82
C GLN A 139 -22.84 -17.63 20.17
N ASN A 140 -23.84 -17.65 21.07
CA ASN A 140 -23.74 -18.29 22.38
C ASN A 140 -22.50 -17.88 23.20
N GLY A 141 -22.14 -16.60 23.15
CA GLY A 141 -20.96 -16.05 23.83
C GLY A 141 -19.63 -16.34 23.17
N LYS A 142 -19.57 -17.17 22.10
CA LYS A 142 -18.39 -17.41 21.29
C LYS A 142 -18.29 -16.34 20.21
N ARG A 143 -17.12 -15.74 20.07
CA ARG A 143 -16.82 -14.73 19.05
C ARG A 143 -15.76 -15.24 18.10
N GLN A 144 -15.97 -15.05 16.81
CA GLN A 144 -15.02 -15.39 15.76
C GLN A 144 -14.93 -14.27 14.73
N SER A 145 -13.76 -14.12 14.14
CA SER A 145 -13.51 -13.13 13.11
C SER A 145 -13.25 -13.78 11.75
N GLY A 146 -13.61 -13.06 10.71
CA GLY A 146 -13.23 -13.38 9.35
C GLY A 146 -12.79 -12.12 8.62
N SER A 147 -11.92 -12.27 7.64
CA SER A 147 -11.38 -11.15 6.88
C SER A 147 -11.22 -11.50 5.42
N SER A 148 -11.44 -10.52 4.56
CA SER A 148 -11.13 -10.61 3.15
C SER A 148 -10.65 -9.26 2.65
N GLY A 149 -9.73 -9.24 1.72
CA GLY A 149 -9.24 -8.01 1.12
C GLY A 149 -8.23 -8.30 0.04
N GLY A 150 -7.96 -7.28 -0.74
CA GLY A 150 -7.01 -7.33 -1.82
C GLY A 150 -6.74 -5.95 -2.38
N GLY A 151 -5.99 -5.91 -3.45
CA GLY A 151 -5.56 -4.70 -4.12
C GLY A 151 -4.23 -4.92 -4.83
N GLY A 152 -3.60 -3.83 -5.21
CA GLY A 152 -2.33 -3.87 -5.89
C GLY A 152 -1.98 -2.54 -6.53
N ARG A 153 -1.02 -2.58 -7.46
CA ARG A 153 -0.69 -1.45 -8.32
C ARG A 153 -1.76 -1.33 -9.43
N THR A 154 -2.87 -0.72 -9.05
CA THR A 154 -4.09 -0.59 -9.87
C THR A 154 -4.86 0.66 -9.43
N GLY A 155 -5.89 1.02 -10.15
CA GLY A 155 -6.87 2.04 -9.77
C GLY A 155 -8.13 1.44 -9.15
N MET A 156 -9.21 2.24 -9.20
CA MET A 156 -10.49 1.84 -8.64
C MET A 156 -11.20 0.73 -9.43
N GLU A 157 -10.78 0.47 -10.66
CA GLU A 157 -11.26 -0.65 -11.48
C GLU A 157 -11.05 -2.02 -10.81
N TYR A 158 -10.13 -2.14 -9.84
CA TYR A 158 -10.01 -3.33 -9.00
C TYR A 158 -11.34 -3.72 -8.35
N LEU A 159 -12.10 -2.73 -7.90
CA LEU A 159 -13.39 -2.96 -7.21
C LEU A 159 -14.57 -3.28 -8.14
N GLU A 160 -14.35 -3.27 -9.45
CA GLU A 160 -15.34 -3.76 -10.43
C GLU A 160 -15.37 -5.29 -10.46
N THR A 161 -14.22 -5.92 -10.34
CA THR A 161 -14.07 -7.39 -10.33
C THR A 161 -14.07 -7.98 -8.92
N HIS A 162 -13.52 -7.26 -7.94
CA HIS A 162 -13.44 -7.64 -6.53
C HIS A 162 -14.30 -6.69 -5.70
N THR A 163 -15.63 -6.83 -5.87
CA THR A 163 -16.59 -5.89 -5.31
C THR A 163 -16.57 -5.84 -3.78
N PRO A 164 -17.04 -4.74 -3.15
CA PRO A 164 -17.21 -4.67 -1.71
C PRO A 164 -18.04 -5.83 -1.15
N GLU A 165 -19.06 -6.26 -1.89
CA GLU A 165 -19.95 -7.37 -1.55
C GLU A 165 -19.21 -8.71 -1.58
N PHE A 166 -18.32 -8.93 -2.56
CA PHE A 166 -17.49 -10.12 -2.64
C PHE A 166 -16.60 -10.26 -1.38
N HIS A 167 -15.89 -9.18 -1.02
CA HIS A 167 -15.04 -9.20 0.18
C HIS A 167 -15.85 -9.34 1.47
N ALA A 168 -17.04 -8.74 1.54
CA ALA A 168 -17.95 -8.90 2.66
C ALA A 168 -18.39 -10.37 2.80
N GLY A 169 -18.78 -11.01 1.69
CA GLY A 169 -19.19 -12.41 1.65
C GLY A 169 -18.11 -13.36 2.11
N GLU A 170 -16.88 -13.19 1.62
CA GLU A 170 -15.74 -14.02 2.02
C GLU A 170 -15.38 -13.84 3.51
N ALA A 171 -15.41 -12.62 4.02
CA ALA A 171 -15.15 -12.35 5.43
C ALA A 171 -16.23 -13.00 6.32
N VAL A 172 -17.52 -12.87 5.96
CA VAL A 172 -18.64 -13.50 6.67
C VAL A 172 -18.52 -15.02 6.64
N ARG A 173 -18.29 -15.60 5.46
CA ARG A 173 -18.12 -17.05 5.31
C ARG A 173 -17.06 -17.60 6.27
N GLN A 174 -15.90 -16.94 6.37
CA GLN A 174 -14.83 -17.34 7.29
C GLN A 174 -15.26 -17.24 8.75
N ALA A 175 -15.84 -16.10 9.17
CA ALA A 175 -16.26 -15.89 10.55
C ALA A 175 -17.31 -16.93 11.00
N ILE A 176 -18.27 -17.23 10.15
CA ILE A 176 -19.32 -18.20 10.42
C ILE A 176 -18.76 -19.62 10.49
N ALA A 177 -17.91 -20.02 9.54
CA ALA A 177 -17.24 -21.32 9.59
C ALA A 177 -16.42 -21.50 10.87
N MET A 178 -15.78 -20.45 11.37
CA MET A 178 -15.02 -20.48 12.62
C MET A 178 -15.89 -20.59 13.88
N LEU A 179 -17.15 -20.12 13.86
CA LEU A 179 -18.08 -20.33 14.97
C LEU A 179 -18.40 -21.82 15.16
N ASP A 180 -18.49 -22.55 14.06
CA ASP A 180 -18.83 -23.99 14.03
C ASP A 180 -17.56 -24.87 14.10
N ALA A 181 -16.37 -24.27 14.10
CA ALA A 181 -15.11 -24.99 14.16
C ALA A 181 -14.94 -25.75 15.48
N ARG A 182 -14.42 -26.99 15.38
CA ARG A 182 -14.03 -27.83 16.50
C ARG A 182 -12.57 -27.54 16.88
N GLU A 183 -12.21 -27.82 18.13
CA GLU A 183 -10.83 -27.77 18.55
C GLU A 183 -9.99 -28.80 17.78
N ALA A 184 -8.83 -28.37 17.29
CA ALA A 184 -7.90 -29.28 16.65
C ALA A 184 -7.28 -30.21 17.73
N PRO A 185 -7.09 -31.50 17.44
CA PRO A 185 -6.39 -32.41 18.37
C PRO A 185 -4.92 -31.92 18.51
N ALA A 186 -4.45 -31.91 19.76
CA ALA A 186 -3.03 -31.69 20.04
C ALA A 186 -2.26 -33.01 19.88
N GLY A 187 -1.12 -32.98 19.19
CA GLY A 187 -0.27 -34.17 19.00
C GLY A 187 0.69 -34.01 17.81
N GLU A 188 1.54 -35.01 17.66
CA GLU A 188 2.37 -35.13 16.45
C GLU A 188 1.49 -35.57 15.26
N MET A 189 1.68 -34.93 14.13
CA MET A 189 0.99 -35.26 12.89
C MET A 189 1.88 -35.02 11.69
N GLU A 190 1.67 -35.74 10.63
CA GLU A 190 2.34 -35.53 9.36
C GLU A 190 1.87 -34.22 8.72
N VAL A 191 2.81 -33.39 8.27
CA VAL A 191 2.54 -32.15 7.58
C VAL A 191 3.07 -32.26 6.15
N VAL A 192 2.19 -32.04 5.18
CA VAL A 192 2.53 -31.94 3.76
C VAL A 192 2.54 -30.45 3.42
N LEU A 193 3.69 -29.95 2.89
CA LEU A 193 3.91 -28.56 2.45
C LEU A 193 3.84 -28.49 0.92
#